data_8df8fda2590bf18d24d47fe70fc02883
#
_entry.id   8df8fda2590bf18d24d47fe70fc02883
#
_cell.length_a   1.000
_cell.length_b   1.000
_cell.length_c   1.000
_cell.angle_alpha   90.00
_cell.angle_beta   90.00
_cell.angle_gamma   90.00
#
_symmetry.space_group_name_H-M   'P 1'
#
loop_
_entity.id
_entity.type
_entity.pdbx_description
1 polymer ?
#
loop_
_entity_poly.entity_id
_entity_poly.type
_entity_poly.pdbx_seq_one_letter_code
_entity_poly.pdbx_strand_id
1 'polypeptide(L)'
;IEISDWNGFEARKADSESRGKIRGRGVAVYMESAAPFNERMEIRFDPGGDVTVIAGTHNHGQGHETVYSQMVSDFLGVPYENIHLLQGDSDKVAMGRGTVGSRSMTVGGSALRNAADIIIEKGKKIAGHLLEAGEGDIEFEDGEFVVAGTDKKINIIEVAKASYTPMMWPPHLPMGLDAEGEFNGGMGNYPNGCQIAEVEIDPD
;
A
#
# COMPACT_ATOMS: atom_id res chain seq x y z
N ILE A 1 -2.88 2.96 31.05
CA ILE A 1 -3.17 3.40 32.43
C ILE A 1 -2.05 4.30 32.93
N GLU A 2 -0.78 3.91 32.82
CA GLU A 2 0.35 4.74 33.26
C GLU A 2 0.40 6.10 32.52
N ILE A 3 0.30 6.10 31.20
CA ILE A 3 0.34 7.33 30.38
C ILE A 3 -0.77 8.31 30.75
N SER A 4 -1.95 7.81 31.15
CA SER A 4 -3.10 8.63 31.52
C SER A 4 -3.05 9.10 32.98
N ASP A 5 -2.09 8.63 33.77
CA ASP A 5 -2.06 8.81 35.21
C ASP A 5 -3.45 8.62 35.86
N TRP A 6 -4.04 7.49 35.58
CA TRP A 6 -5.42 7.14 35.99
C TRP A 6 -5.64 7.35 37.49
N ASN A 7 -4.68 6.94 38.30
CA ASN A 7 -4.77 7.02 39.76
C ASN A 7 -4.64 8.44 40.31
N GLY A 8 -3.99 9.35 39.57
CA GLY A 8 -3.86 10.76 39.95
C GLY A 8 -5.10 11.61 39.68
N PHE A 9 -6.16 11.05 39.08
CA PHE A 9 -7.35 11.82 38.71
C PHE A 9 -8.04 12.52 39.87
N GLU A 10 -8.22 11.84 41.00
CA GLU A 10 -8.93 12.40 42.17
C GLU A 10 -8.18 13.63 42.74
N ALA A 11 -6.84 13.59 42.74
CA ALA A 11 -6.03 14.74 43.14
C ALA A 11 -6.21 15.92 42.15
N ARG A 12 -6.19 15.67 40.85
CA ARG A 12 -6.42 16.70 39.81
C ARG A 12 -7.84 17.26 39.86
N LYS A 13 -8.82 16.42 40.18
CA LYS A 13 -10.21 16.87 40.36
C LYS A 13 -10.36 17.79 41.54
N ALA A 14 -9.79 17.44 42.72
CA ALA A 14 -9.80 18.28 43.92
C ALA A 14 -9.09 19.62 43.67
N ASP A 15 -7.96 19.63 42.94
CA ASP A 15 -7.30 20.86 42.54
C ASP A 15 -8.19 21.74 41.64
N SER A 16 -8.88 21.17 40.65
CA SER A 16 -9.81 21.92 39.82
C SER A 16 -10.95 22.52 40.64
N GLU A 17 -11.56 21.75 41.54
CA GLU A 17 -12.64 22.21 42.43
C GLU A 17 -12.18 23.34 43.33
N SER A 18 -10.92 23.29 43.85
CA SER A 18 -10.37 24.38 44.66
C SER A 18 -10.23 25.69 43.90
N ARG A 19 -10.19 25.63 42.56
CA ARG A 19 -10.12 26.80 41.67
C ARG A 19 -11.49 27.18 41.06
N GLY A 20 -12.58 26.58 41.56
CA GLY A 20 -13.94 26.82 41.06
C GLY A 20 -14.27 26.11 39.74
N LYS A 21 -13.41 25.18 39.27
CA LYS A 21 -13.58 24.46 38.00
C LYS A 21 -14.15 23.07 38.21
N ILE A 22 -14.71 22.51 37.13
CA ILE A 22 -15.28 21.17 37.11
C ILE A 22 -14.36 20.28 36.27
N ARG A 23 -13.94 19.14 36.83
CA ARG A 23 -13.13 18.16 36.12
C ARG A 23 -13.88 16.84 35.99
N GLY A 24 -13.91 16.32 34.75
CA GLY A 24 -14.51 15.01 34.43
C GLY A 24 -13.53 14.11 33.67
N ARG A 25 -13.74 12.80 33.78
CA ARG A 25 -12.97 11.80 33.07
C ARG A 25 -13.91 10.76 32.46
N GLY A 26 -13.62 10.38 31.23
CA GLY A 26 -14.30 9.31 30.53
C GLY A 26 -13.37 8.29 29.91
N VAL A 27 -13.87 7.09 29.72
CA VAL A 27 -13.18 5.99 29.05
C VAL A 27 -14.07 5.46 27.93
N ALA A 28 -13.49 5.24 26.76
CA ALA A 28 -14.12 4.55 25.66
C ALA A 28 -13.26 3.39 25.17
N VAL A 29 -13.86 2.25 24.95
CA VAL A 29 -13.23 1.07 24.33
C VAL A 29 -13.94 0.80 23.03
N TYR A 30 -13.17 0.52 21.99
CA TYR A 30 -13.72 0.14 20.69
C TYR A 30 -13.08 -1.11 20.12
N MET A 31 -13.84 -1.79 19.29
CA MET A 31 -13.38 -2.86 18.42
C MET A 31 -14.10 -2.68 17.08
N GLU A 32 -13.35 -2.60 16.00
CA GLU A 32 -13.86 -2.47 14.63
C GLU A 32 -13.74 -3.81 13.90
N SER A 33 -14.70 -4.16 13.06
CA SER A 33 -14.55 -5.20 12.06
C SER A 33 -14.07 -4.53 10.76
N ALA A 34 -12.80 -4.70 10.44
CA ALA A 34 -12.14 -4.02 9.33
C ALA A 34 -11.91 -4.93 8.12
N ALA A 35 -11.52 -4.33 6.98
CA ALA A 35 -11.15 -5.00 5.74
C ALA A 35 -12.29 -5.77 5.03
N PRO A 36 -13.50 -5.19 4.89
CA PRO A 36 -14.59 -5.85 4.17
C PRO A 36 -14.32 -5.92 2.67
N PHE A 37 -14.95 -6.93 2.03
CA PHE A 37 -15.00 -7.12 0.59
C PHE A 37 -13.65 -7.45 -0.06
N ASN A 38 -13.66 -7.50 -1.38
CA ASN A 38 -12.50 -7.66 -2.25
C ASN A 38 -12.08 -6.32 -2.86
N GLU A 39 -10.85 -6.24 -3.34
CA GLU A 39 -10.32 -5.12 -4.10
C GLU A 39 -9.45 -5.61 -5.24
N ARG A 40 -9.36 -4.77 -6.28
CA ARG A 40 -8.48 -4.91 -7.42
C ARG A 40 -7.61 -3.66 -7.53
N MET A 41 -6.31 -3.88 -7.68
CA MET A 41 -5.32 -2.86 -7.95
C MET A 41 -4.58 -3.21 -9.22
N GLU A 42 -4.15 -2.19 -9.95
CA GLU A 42 -3.38 -2.38 -11.16
C GLU A 42 -2.10 -1.53 -11.09
N ILE A 43 -1.00 -2.08 -11.57
CA ILE A 43 0.27 -1.38 -11.75
C ILE A 43 0.56 -1.39 -13.25
N ARG A 44 0.72 -0.20 -13.83
CA ARG A 44 1.09 -0.01 -15.24
C ARG A 44 2.41 0.67 -15.35
N PHE A 45 3.27 0.11 -16.18
CA PHE A 45 4.48 0.76 -16.65
C PHE A 45 4.21 1.45 -17.99
N ASP A 46 4.73 2.65 -18.17
CA ASP A 46 4.77 3.26 -19.48
C ASP A 46 6.13 3.01 -20.19
N PRO A 47 6.22 3.24 -21.51
CA PRO A 47 7.49 3.07 -22.23
C PRO A 47 8.60 4.02 -21.79
N GLY A 48 8.29 5.10 -21.07
CA GLY A 48 9.22 6.03 -20.47
C GLY A 48 9.88 5.51 -19.19
N GLY A 49 9.18 4.61 -18.50
CA GLY A 49 9.61 4.03 -17.22
C GLY A 49 8.89 4.60 -16.01
N ASP A 50 7.89 5.47 -16.20
CA ASP A 50 7.00 5.87 -15.12
C ASP A 50 5.99 4.76 -14.81
N VAL A 51 5.46 4.77 -13.61
CA VAL A 51 4.54 3.77 -13.10
C VAL A 51 3.25 4.42 -12.64
N THR A 52 2.11 3.92 -13.11
CA THR A 52 0.79 4.34 -12.64
C THR A 52 0.14 3.22 -11.82
N VAL A 53 -0.17 3.52 -10.57
CA VAL A 53 -1.03 2.69 -9.72
C VAL A 53 -2.48 3.09 -9.97
N ILE A 54 -3.31 2.15 -10.42
CA ILE A 54 -4.75 2.37 -10.60
C ILE A 54 -5.47 1.72 -9.44
N ALA A 55 -6.12 2.54 -8.62
CA ALA A 55 -6.71 2.13 -7.35
C ALA A 55 -8.24 2.21 -7.35
N GLY A 56 -8.87 1.13 -6.93
CA GLY A 56 -10.32 1.08 -6.66
C GLY A 56 -10.70 1.69 -5.31
N THR A 57 -9.74 1.96 -4.43
CA THR A 57 -9.92 2.73 -3.19
C THR A 57 -9.83 4.23 -3.48
N HIS A 58 -10.30 5.06 -2.56
CA HIS A 58 -10.33 6.51 -2.75
C HIS A 58 -9.66 7.25 -1.59
N ASN A 59 -8.78 8.19 -1.92
CA ASN A 59 -8.15 9.08 -0.96
C ASN A 59 -9.11 10.21 -0.54
N HIS A 60 -9.30 10.37 0.76
CA HIS A 60 -10.07 11.46 1.36
C HIS A 60 -9.18 12.35 2.25
N GLY A 61 -7.88 12.36 2.01
CA GLY A 61 -6.87 13.04 2.81
C GLY A 61 -6.00 12.10 3.67
N GLN A 62 -6.22 10.77 3.63
CA GLN A 62 -5.45 9.80 4.40
C GLN A 62 -4.13 9.36 3.75
N GLY A 63 -3.73 9.97 2.63
CA GLY A 63 -2.39 9.84 2.08
C GLY A 63 -2.15 8.61 1.21
N HIS A 64 -3.16 8.11 0.46
CA HIS A 64 -2.98 6.97 -0.44
C HIS A 64 -1.87 7.18 -1.47
N GLU A 65 -1.73 8.40 -2.02
CA GLU A 65 -0.66 8.73 -2.97
C GLU A 65 0.72 8.43 -2.40
N THR A 66 0.96 8.86 -1.17
CA THR A 66 2.22 8.59 -0.48
C THR A 66 2.41 7.12 -0.19
N VAL A 67 1.39 6.49 0.42
CA VAL A 67 1.52 5.12 0.93
C VAL A 67 1.63 4.10 -0.20
N TYR A 68 0.81 4.20 -1.25
CA TYR A 68 0.89 3.27 -2.38
C TYR A 68 2.16 3.45 -3.19
N SER A 69 2.63 4.69 -3.36
CA SER A 69 3.92 4.95 -4.01
C SER A 69 5.09 4.37 -3.20
N GLN A 70 5.08 4.51 -1.88
CA GLN A 70 6.07 3.87 -1.01
C GLN A 70 6.04 2.34 -1.16
N MET A 71 4.85 1.72 -1.15
CA MET A 71 4.71 0.28 -1.31
C MET A 71 5.25 -0.21 -2.66
N VAL A 72 4.90 0.45 -3.77
CA VAL A 72 5.38 0.06 -5.10
C VAL A 72 6.88 0.27 -5.22
N SER A 73 7.41 1.37 -4.67
CA SER A 73 8.85 1.60 -4.61
C SER A 73 9.57 0.49 -3.83
N ASP A 74 9.04 0.10 -2.68
CA ASP A 74 9.60 -0.96 -1.84
C ASP A 74 9.49 -2.36 -2.50
N PHE A 75 8.38 -2.65 -3.18
CA PHE A 75 8.16 -3.94 -3.82
C PHE A 75 8.94 -4.14 -5.11
N LEU A 76 9.08 -3.08 -5.90
CA LEU A 76 9.60 -3.15 -7.26
C LEU A 76 10.91 -2.37 -7.49
N GLY A 77 11.40 -1.64 -6.48
CA GLY A 77 12.61 -0.83 -6.62
C GLY A 77 12.49 0.34 -7.61
N VAL A 78 11.27 0.74 -7.97
CA VAL A 78 11.01 1.91 -8.81
C VAL A 78 11.24 3.18 -7.99
N PRO A 79 11.93 4.22 -8.51
CA PRO A 79 12.05 5.49 -7.81
C PRO A 79 10.69 6.07 -7.45
N TYR A 80 10.55 6.53 -6.21
CA TYR A 80 9.29 7.03 -5.66
C TYR A 80 8.65 8.13 -6.52
N GLU A 81 9.46 9.03 -7.03
CA GLU A 81 9.05 10.16 -7.87
C GLU A 81 8.47 9.76 -9.24
N ASN A 82 8.73 8.53 -9.68
CA ASN A 82 8.22 7.98 -10.94
C ASN A 82 6.89 7.24 -10.76
N ILE A 83 6.32 7.23 -9.55
CA ILE A 83 5.09 6.50 -9.25
C ILE A 83 3.93 7.46 -9.05
N HIS A 84 2.88 7.26 -9.82
CA HIS A 84 1.69 8.11 -9.84
C HIS A 84 0.44 7.32 -9.45
N LEU A 85 -0.45 7.93 -8.66
CA LEU A 85 -1.72 7.32 -8.29
C LEU A 85 -2.84 7.85 -9.19
N LEU A 86 -3.61 6.94 -9.77
CA LEU A 86 -4.87 7.22 -10.46
C LEU A 86 -6.01 6.56 -9.70
N GLN A 87 -6.99 7.37 -9.29
CA GLN A 87 -8.18 6.93 -8.56
C GLN A 87 -9.40 7.81 -8.89
N GLY A 88 -10.61 7.34 -8.59
CA GLY A 88 -11.83 8.12 -8.72
C GLY A 88 -12.27 8.43 -10.16
N ASP A 89 -11.61 7.86 -11.16
CA ASP A 89 -11.94 7.99 -12.58
C ASP A 89 -12.63 6.72 -13.07
N SER A 90 -13.94 6.77 -13.24
CA SER A 90 -14.75 5.61 -13.66
C SER A 90 -14.46 5.13 -15.08
N ASP A 91 -13.79 5.94 -15.91
CA ASP A 91 -13.38 5.54 -17.25
C ASP A 91 -12.06 4.74 -17.24
N LYS A 92 -11.33 4.80 -16.14
CA LYS A 92 -10.01 4.16 -15.97
C LYS A 92 -10.03 3.04 -14.93
N VAL A 93 -10.76 3.23 -13.83
CA VAL A 93 -10.88 2.25 -12.75
C VAL A 93 -12.01 1.27 -13.08
N ALA A 94 -11.65 0.10 -13.59
CA ALA A 94 -12.62 -0.90 -14.05
C ALA A 94 -13.51 -1.44 -12.91
N MET A 95 -12.96 -1.55 -11.69
CA MET A 95 -13.69 -1.97 -10.49
C MET A 95 -13.06 -1.31 -9.27
N GLY A 96 -13.90 -0.74 -8.40
CA GLY A 96 -13.48 -0.17 -7.12
C GLY A 96 -14.64 -0.14 -6.14
N ARG A 97 -14.32 -0.30 -4.85
CA ARG A 97 -15.31 -0.25 -3.77
C ARG A 97 -15.12 0.95 -2.84
N GLY A 98 -14.21 1.85 -3.21
CA GLY A 98 -13.91 3.03 -2.42
C GLY A 98 -13.20 2.70 -1.10
N THR A 99 -13.24 3.68 -0.19
CA THR A 99 -12.62 3.59 1.13
C THR A 99 -13.68 3.58 2.21
N VAL A 100 -13.84 2.45 2.90
CA VAL A 100 -14.79 2.22 3.97
C VAL A 100 -14.31 1.04 4.85
N GLY A 101 -14.59 1.06 6.14
CA GLY A 101 -14.29 -0.07 7.02
C GLY A 101 -12.81 -0.45 7.08
N SER A 102 -11.91 0.52 7.07
CA SER A 102 -10.45 0.32 7.19
C SER A 102 -9.86 -0.68 6.20
N ARG A 103 -10.36 -0.68 4.95
CA ARG A 103 -10.01 -1.67 3.93
C ARG A 103 -8.84 -1.29 3.02
N SER A 104 -8.54 0.00 2.88
CA SER A 104 -7.60 0.49 1.86
C SER A 104 -6.22 -0.15 1.96
N MET A 105 -5.65 -0.25 3.15
CA MET A 105 -4.33 -0.88 3.32
C MET A 105 -4.43 -2.40 3.32
N THR A 106 -5.34 -2.99 4.09
CA THR A 106 -5.41 -4.45 4.23
C THR A 106 -5.83 -5.12 2.93
N VAL A 107 -6.86 -4.63 2.26
CA VAL A 107 -7.38 -5.28 1.04
C VAL A 107 -6.72 -4.69 -0.20
N GLY A 108 -6.69 -3.36 -0.32
CA GLY A 108 -6.06 -2.68 -1.44
C GLY A 108 -4.55 -2.87 -1.48
N GLY A 109 -3.87 -2.72 -0.34
CA GLY A 109 -2.42 -2.96 -0.26
C GLY A 109 -2.03 -4.42 -0.55
N SER A 110 -2.85 -5.39 -0.12
CA SER A 110 -2.63 -6.81 -0.47
C SER A 110 -2.85 -7.07 -1.97
N ALA A 111 -3.87 -6.45 -2.59
CA ALA A 111 -4.06 -6.53 -4.02
C ALA A 111 -2.89 -5.91 -4.80
N LEU A 112 -2.35 -4.79 -4.30
CA LEU A 112 -1.18 -4.13 -4.88
C LEU A 112 0.07 -5.03 -4.78
N ARG A 113 0.27 -5.72 -3.66
CA ARG A 113 1.35 -6.70 -3.50
C ARG A 113 1.20 -7.85 -4.50
N ASN A 114 0.00 -8.39 -4.67
CA ASN A 114 -0.25 -9.45 -5.63
C ASN A 114 0.04 -8.99 -7.09
N ALA A 115 -0.29 -7.75 -7.44
CA ALA A 115 0.08 -7.17 -8.73
C ALA A 115 1.60 -7.09 -8.90
N ALA A 116 2.32 -6.65 -7.88
CA ALA A 116 3.77 -6.58 -7.90
C ALA A 116 4.43 -7.95 -8.06
N ASP A 117 3.92 -8.98 -7.39
CA ASP A 117 4.42 -10.35 -7.52
C ASP A 117 4.24 -10.89 -8.95
N ILE A 118 3.09 -10.59 -9.59
CA ILE A 118 2.85 -10.95 -11.01
C ILE A 118 3.84 -10.22 -11.93
N ILE A 119 4.12 -8.95 -11.67
CA ILE A 119 5.10 -8.15 -12.41
C ILE A 119 6.50 -8.75 -12.30
N ILE A 120 6.92 -9.13 -11.09
CA ILE A 120 8.22 -9.75 -10.86
C ILE A 120 8.34 -11.05 -11.66
N GLU A 121 7.34 -11.93 -11.60
CA GLU A 121 7.37 -13.20 -12.33
C GLU A 121 7.36 -13.01 -13.87
N LYS A 122 6.63 -12.01 -14.36
CA LYS A 122 6.66 -11.63 -15.78
C LYS A 122 8.02 -11.02 -16.16
N GLY A 123 8.56 -10.17 -15.30
CA GLY A 123 9.86 -9.54 -15.44
C GLY A 123 11.00 -10.55 -15.50
N LYS A 124 10.99 -11.60 -14.68
CA LYS A 124 11.97 -12.70 -14.73
C LYS A 124 12.05 -13.37 -16.10
N LYS A 125 10.88 -13.59 -16.73
CA LYS A 125 10.83 -14.20 -18.10
C LYS A 125 11.44 -13.27 -19.15
N ILE A 126 11.15 -11.99 -19.08
CA ILE A 126 11.71 -10.99 -20.00
C ILE A 126 13.22 -10.82 -19.75
N ALA A 127 13.63 -10.69 -18.49
CA ALA A 127 15.03 -10.56 -18.10
C ALA A 127 15.85 -11.80 -18.49
N GLY A 128 15.31 -13.00 -18.31
CA GLY A 128 15.93 -14.24 -18.77
C GLY A 128 16.20 -14.25 -20.27
N HIS A 129 15.23 -13.75 -21.06
CA HIS A 129 15.42 -13.59 -22.51
C HIS A 129 16.52 -12.55 -22.85
N LEU A 130 16.52 -11.39 -22.17
CA LEU A 130 17.48 -10.31 -22.41
C LEU A 130 18.90 -10.65 -21.96
N LEU A 131 19.02 -11.39 -20.88
CA LEU A 131 20.31 -11.78 -20.29
C LEU A 131 20.84 -13.14 -20.83
N GLU A 132 20.07 -13.77 -21.75
CA GLU A 132 20.38 -15.10 -22.28
C GLU A 132 20.56 -16.16 -21.18
N ALA A 133 19.65 -16.16 -20.20
CA ALA A 133 19.67 -17.05 -19.03
C ALA A 133 18.33 -17.79 -18.89
N GLY A 134 18.32 -18.91 -18.17
CA GLY A 134 17.09 -19.64 -17.85
C GLY A 134 16.21 -18.81 -16.90
N GLU A 135 14.88 -18.87 -17.08
CA GLU A 135 13.92 -18.18 -16.21
C GLU A 135 14.13 -18.54 -14.72
N GLY A 136 14.43 -19.82 -14.44
CA GLY A 136 14.68 -20.30 -13.08
C GLY A 136 15.98 -19.82 -12.45
N ASP A 137 16.90 -19.25 -13.25
CA ASP A 137 18.17 -18.70 -12.80
C ASP A 137 18.07 -17.18 -12.52
N ILE A 138 16.91 -16.56 -12.75
CA ILE A 138 16.72 -15.14 -12.50
C ILE A 138 16.14 -14.92 -11.10
N GLU A 139 16.86 -14.20 -10.28
CA GLU A 139 16.43 -13.67 -8.99
C GLU A 139 16.02 -12.21 -9.14
N PHE A 140 15.14 -11.72 -8.24
CA PHE A 140 14.75 -10.33 -8.19
C PHE A 140 15.06 -9.77 -6.80
N GLU A 141 15.87 -8.72 -6.75
CA GLU A 141 16.26 -8.05 -5.52
C GLU A 141 16.45 -6.54 -5.79
N ASP A 142 15.88 -5.70 -4.93
CA ASP A 142 16.05 -4.23 -4.96
C ASP A 142 15.84 -3.59 -6.34
N GLY A 143 14.83 -4.06 -7.10
CA GLY A 143 14.49 -3.52 -8.42
C GLY A 143 15.37 -4.05 -9.57
N GLU A 144 16.23 -5.03 -9.30
CA GLU A 144 17.10 -5.63 -10.30
C GLU A 144 16.76 -7.12 -10.49
N PHE A 145 16.77 -7.56 -11.75
CA PHE A 145 16.76 -8.96 -12.13
C PHE A 145 18.20 -9.42 -12.32
N VAL A 146 18.65 -10.39 -11.55
CA VAL A 146 20.03 -10.85 -11.48
C VAL A 146 20.10 -12.32 -11.91
N VAL A 147 21.08 -12.69 -12.74
CA VAL A 147 21.36 -14.10 -13.05
C VAL A 147 22.13 -14.69 -11.87
N ALA A 148 21.55 -15.66 -11.17
CA ALA A 148 22.08 -16.27 -9.98
C ALA A 148 23.56 -16.70 -10.15
N GLY A 149 24.41 -16.33 -9.20
CA GLY A 149 25.82 -16.66 -9.20
C GLY A 149 26.69 -15.91 -10.23
N THR A 150 26.17 -14.84 -10.84
CA THR A 150 26.91 -14.00 -11.81
C THR A 150 26.77 -12.52 -11.47
N ASP A 151 27.45 -11.65 -12.22
CA ASP A 151 27.34 -10.20 -12.20
C ASP A 151 26.37 -9.65 -13.26
N LYS A 152 25.71 -10.53 -14.03
CA LYS A 152 24.73 -10.13 -15.04
C LYS A 152 23.43 -9.71 -14.39
N LYS A 153 23.02 -8.48 -14.64
CA LYS A 153 21.77 -7.93 -14.10
C LYS A 153 21.15 -6.88 -15.02
N ILE A 154 19.87 -6.63 -14.84
CA ILE A 154 19.09 -5.62 -15.55
C ILE A 154 18.03 -5.06 -14.60
N ASN A 155 17.85 -3.75 -14.55
CA ASN A 155 16.86 -3.16 -13.68
C ASN A 155 15.43 -3.25 -14.27
N ILE A 156 14.42 -3.15 -13.39
CA ILE A 156 13.02 -3.31 -13.77
C ILE A 156 12.54 -2.28 -14.81
N ILE A 157 13.07 -1.06 -14.78
CA ILE A 157 12.72 -0.01 -15.74
C ILE A 157 13.24 -0.37 -17.15
N GLU A 158 14.43 -0.92 -17.24
CA GLU A 158 14.99 -1.41 -18.53
C GLU A 158 14.18 -2.60 -19.05
N VAL A 159 13.79 -3.52 -18.17
CA VAL A 159 12.89 -4.64 -18.53
C VAL A 159 11.54 -4.12 -19.02
N ALA A 160 10.95 -3.13 -18.33
CA ALA A 160 9.71 -2.51 -18.74
C ALA A 160 9.85 -1.86 -20.13
N LYS A 161 10.89 -1.06 -20.40
CA LYS A 161 11.17 -0.45 -21.70
C LYS A 161 11.35 -1.50 -22.79
N ALA A 162 12.10 -2.56 -22.53
CA ALA A 162 12.32 -3.64 -23.45
C ALA A 162 11.01 -4.35 -23.82
N SER A 163 10.08 -4.48 -22.87
CA SER A 163 8.77 -5.11 -23.08
C SER A 163 7.87 -4.38 -24.09
N TYR A 164 8.15 -3.13 -24.41
CA TYR A 164 7.48 -2.33 -25.44
C TYR A 164 8.25 -2.25 -26.75
N THR A 165 9.47 -2.80 -26.81
CA THR A 165 10.34 -2.74 -27.99
C THR A 165 10.25 -4.02 -28.79
N PRO A 166 9.77 -4.02 -30.03
CA PRO A 166 9.71 -5.22 -30.87
C PRO A 166 11.06 -5.93 -30.93
N MET A 167 11.02 -7.27 -30.86
CA MET A 167 12.18 -8.18 -30.87
C MET A 167 13.03 -8.17 -29.56
N MET A 168 12.71 -7.35 -28.59
CA MET A 168 13.42 -7.35 -27.30
C MET A 168 12.70 -8.12 -26.19
N TRP A 169 11.48 -8.58 -26.42
CA TRP A 169 10.77 -9.44 -25.47
C TRP A 169 10.40 -10.79 -26.08
N PRO A 170 10.18 -11.84 -25.27
CA PRO A 170 9.75 -13.15 -25.76
C PRO A 170 8.41 -13.05 -26.50
N PRO A 171 8.31 -13.56 -27.74
CA PRO A 171 7.10 -13.41 -28.57
C PRO A 171 5.83 -14.04 -28.00
N HIS A 172 5.98 -14.95 -27.03
CA HIS A 172 4.86 -15.63 -26.37
C HIS A 172 4.31 -14.88 -25.15
N LEU A 173 4.96 -13.79 -24.72
CA LEU A 173 4.48 -12.94 -23.65
C LEU A 173 3.69 -11.75 -24.18
N PRO A 174 2.67 -11.27 -23.44
CA PRO A 174 2.01 -10.02 -23.79
C PRO A 174 2.98 -8.85 -23.62
N MET A 175 2.82 -7.85 -24.49
CA MET A 175 3.58 -6.60 -24.43
C MET A 175 3.32 -5.85 -23.12
N GLY A 176 4.30 -5.08 -22.65
CA GLY A 176 4.23 -4.30 -21.41
C GLY A 176 4.54 -5.14 -20.16
N LEU A 177 4.84 -4.46 -19.07
CA LEU A 177 5.13 -5.09 -17.76
C LEU A 177 3.97 -4.89 -16.77
N ASP A 178 2.77 -4.62 -17.29
CA ASP A 178 1.59 -4.33 -16.48
C ASP A 178 1.04 -5.58 -15.80
N ALA A 179 0.43 -5.40 -14.63
CA ALA A 179 -0.33 -6.44 -13.97
C ALA A 179 -1.47 -5.91 -13.10
N GLU A 180 -2.47 -6.75 -12.95
CA GLU A 180 -3.60 -6.58 -12.04
C GLU A 180 -3.46 -7.60 -10.90
N GLY A 181 -3.65 -7.12 -9.68
CA GLY A 181 -3.73 -7.96 -8.51
C GLY A 181 -5.10 -7.84 -7.85
N GLU A 182 -5.61 -8.94 -7.36
CA GLU A 182 -6.86 -9.01 -6.62
C GLU A 182 -6.60 -9.58 -5.22
N PHE A 183 -7.36 -9.10 -4.26
CA PHE A 183 -7.37 -9.67 -2.92
C PHE A 183 -8.78 -9.66 -2.35
N ASN A 184 -9.15 -10.77 -1.72
CA ASN A 184 -10.40 -10.88 -0.98
C ASN A 184 -10.09 -10.88 0.52
N GLY A 185 -10.57 -9.87 1.23
CA GLY A 185 -10.34 -9.69 2.67
C GLY A 185 -10.84 -10.83 3.56
N GLY A 186 -11.76 -11.64 3.06
CA GLY A 186 -12.27 -12.82 3.78
C GLY A 186 -12.90 -12.45 5.13
N MET A 187 -12.45 -13.09 6.18
CA MET A 187 -12.75 -12.71 7.58
C MET A 187 -11.91 -11.49 7.93
N GLY A 188 -12.54 -10.37 8.23
CA GLY A 188 -11.89 -9.11 8.57
C GLY A 188 -10.90 -9.21 9.75
N ASN A 189 -10.06 -8.23 9.89
CA ASN A 189 -9.29 -8.02 11.12
C ASN A 189 -10.08 -7.15 12.11
N TYR A 190 -9.63 -7.11 13.35
CA TYR A 190 -10.35 -6.45 14.43
C TYR A 190 -9.42 -5.46 15.16
N PRO A 191 -9.11 -4.29 14.54
CA PRO A 191 -8.41 -3.24 15.27
C PRO A 191 -9.23 -2.80 16.46
N ASN A 192 -8.56 -2.56 17.58
CA ASN A 192 -9.20 -2.21 18.83
C ASN A 192 -8.34 -1.19 19.60
N GLY A 193 -8.96 -0.51 20.54
CA GLY A 193 -8.26 0.45 21.36
C GLY A 193 -9.07 0.88 22.55
N CYS A 194 -8.38 1.61 23.46
CA CYS A 194 -8.95 2.25 24.61
C CYS A 194 -8.50 3.71 24.64
N GLN A 195 -9.45 4.60 24.75
CA GLN A 195 -9.21 6.03 24.82
C GLN A 195 -9.67 6.55 26.17
N ILE A 196 -8.85 7.40 26.79
CA ILE A 196 -9.14 8.07 28.05
C ILE A 196 -9.12 9.57 27.75
N ALA A 197 -10.23 10.24 28.07
CA ALA A 197 -10.36 11.68 27.95
C ALA A 197 -10.55 12.29 29.33
N GLU A 198 -9.85 13.39 29.59
CA GLU A 198 -10.00 14.20 30.80
C GLU A 198 -10.23 15.64 30.38
N VAL A 199 -11.26 16.27 30.92
CA VAL A 199 -11.63 17.65 30.61
C VAL A 199 -11.75 18.47 31.88
N GLU A 200 -11.33 19.73 31.82
CA GLU A 200 -11.58 20.75 32.86
C GLU A 200 -12.46 21.83 32.25
N ILE A 201 -13.53 22.18 32.92
CA ILE A 201 -14.50 23.19 32.49
C ILE A 201 -14.45 24.35 33.49
N ASP A 202 -14.35 25.56 32.94
CA ASP A 202 -14.58 26.79 33.68
C ASP A 202 -16.07 27.12 33.54
N PRO A 203 -16.83 27.16 34.62
CA PRO A 203 -18.27 27.40 34.57
C PRO A 203 -18.67 28.86 34.36
N ASP A 204 -17.74 29.84 34.42
CA ASP A 204 -17.97 31.28 34.31
C ASP A 204 -17.87 31.79 32.84
#